data_d499a94778910cb97e9d1f2e9fdc33dc
#
_entry.id   d499a94778910cb97e9d1f2e9fdc33dc
#
_cell.length_a   1.000
_cell.length_b   1.000
_cell.length_c   1.000
_cell.angle_alpha   90.00
_cell.angle_beta   90.00
_cell.angle_gamma   90.00
#
_symmetry.space_group_name_H-M   'P 1'
#
loop_
_entity.id
_entity.type
_entity.pdbx_description
1 polymer ?
#
loop_
_entity_poly.entity_id
_entity_poly.type
_entity_poly.pdbx_seq_one_letter_code
_entity_poly.pdbx_strand_id
1 'polypeptide(L)'
;MESVANQISDSTILTLVRENNLKGWEQLYDKYGSLMYGTICTHTTDNNLIEEIFIKLFIRLKQDEILLKIKFALCACLLRYTYLNTKQELKIRGINSTKFPIRANCILHTFCSQSITPKKIAANLKISDKGVRQNLHKEFLSLRSQNDRLQNIVTAKAYSQGGHGILTA
;
A
#
# COMPACT_ATOMS: atom_id res chain seq x y z
N MET A 1 17.20 -8.87 -22.34
CA MET A 1 15.86 -9.45 -22.55
C MET A 1 15.12 -9.36 -21.22
N GLU A 2 14.40 -8.28 -21.03
CA GLU A 2 13.55 -8.13 -19.83
C GLU A 2 12.41 -9.11 -19.93
N SER A 3 12.36 -10.02 -18.98
CA SER A 3 11.24 -10.94 -18.73
C SER A 3 10.01 -10.06 -18.52
N VAL A 4 9.10 -10.04 -19.48
CA VAL A 4 7.72 -9.58 -19.29
C VAL A 4 7.12 -10.55 -18.27
N ALA A 5 7.30 -10.26 -17.00
CA ALA A 5 6.65 -10.98 -15.92
C ALA A 5 5.16 -10.93 -16.23
N ASN A 6 4.59 -12.10 -16.49
CA ASN A 6 3.19 -12.31 -16.79
C ASN A 6 2.35 -11.74 -15.62
N GLN A 7 1.98 -10.46 -15.71
CA GLN A 7 1.26 -9.79 -14.63
C GLN A 7 -0.11 -10.44 -14.51
N ILE A 8 -0.23 -11.29 -13.50
CA ILE A 8 -1.47 -12.00 -13.21
C ILE A 8 -2.58 -10.97 -12.95
N SER A 9 -3.75 -11.24 -13.53
CA SER A 9 -4.89 -10.33 -13.43
C SER A 9 -5.41 -10.26 -11.99
N ASP A 10 -6.00 -9.13 -11.61
CA ASP A 10 -6.63 -8.96 -10.29
C ASP A 10 -7.76 -9.98 -10.07
N SER A 11 -8.49 -10.33 -11.13
CA SER A 11 -9.53 -11.34 -11.07
C SER A 11 -8.97 -12.73 -10.72
N THR A 12 -7.83 -13.09 -11.30
CA THR A 12 -7.15 -14.36 -10.98
C THR A 12 -6.66 -14.38 -9.54
N ILE A 13 -6.04 -13.29 -9.06
CA ILE A 13 -5.62 -13.16 -7.67
C ILE A 13 -6.81 -13.33 -6.73
N LEU A 14 -7.91 -12.62 -6.98
CA LEU A 14 -9.12 -12.70 -6.16
C LEU A 14 -9.73 -14.10 -6.16
N THR A 15 -9.74 -14.80 -7.27
CA THR A 15 -10.23 -16.18 -7.35
C THR A 15 -9.39 -17.10 -6.45
N LEU A 16 -8.06 -17.05 -6.59
CA LEU A 16 -7.15 -17.86 -5.78
C LEU A 16 -7.25 -17.55 -4.28
N VAL A 17 -7.40 -16.27 -3.92
CA VAL A 17 -7.59 -15.85 -2.52
C VAL A 17 -8.91 -16.37 -1.96
N ARG A 18 -10.00 -16.33 -2.73
CA ARG A 18 -11.31 -16.87 -2.35
C ARG A 18 -11.28 -18.38 -2.12
N GLU A 19 -10.47 -19.09 -2.89
CA GLU A 19 -10.22 -20.52 -2.73
C GLU A 19 -9.25 -20.82 -1.57
N ASN A 20 -8.84 -19.81 -0.80
CA ASN A 20 -7.84 -19.90 0.26
C ASN A 20 -6.51 -20.49 -0.21
N ASN A 21 -6.16 -20.30 -1.48
CA ASN A 21 -4.93 -20.80 -2.09
C ASN A 21 -3.75 -19.90 -1.69
N LEU A 22 -2.69 -20.50 -1.13
CA LEU A 22 -1.49 -19.78 -0.71
C LEU A 22 -0.87 -18.94 -1.85
N LYS A 23 -0.87 -19.49 -3.06
CA LYS A 23 -0.35 -18.80 -4.25
C LYS A 23 -1.09 -17.50 -4.55
N GLY A 24 -2.40 -17.42 -4.25
CA GLY A 24 -3.17 -16.18 -4.38
C GLY A 24 -2.69 -15.10 -3.41
N TRP A 25 -2.34 -15.46 -2.18
CA TRP A 25 -1.79 -14.55 -1.18
C TRP A 25 -0.37 -14.09 -1.53
N GLU A 26 0.49 -14.99 -2.02
CA GLU A 26 1.83 -14.65 -2.52
C GLU A 26 1.75 -13.62 -3.65
N GLN A 27 0.89 -13.86 -4.64
CA GLN A 27 0.71 -12.96 -5.76
C GLN A 27 0.10 -11.60 -5.37
N LEU A 28 -0.80 -11.60 -4.39
CA LEU A 28 -1.35 -10.36 -3.83
C LEU A 28 -0.24 -9.56 -3.14
N TYR A 29 0.62 -10.23 -2.37
CA TYR A 29 1.77 -9.61 -1.74
C TYR A 29 2.75 -9.05 -2.76
N ASP A 30 3.17 -9.85 -3.75
CA ASP A 30 4.12 -9.44 -4.79
C ASP A 30 3.63 -8.24 -5.58
N LYS A 31 2.33 -8.22 -5.91
CA LYS A 31 1.74 -7.15 -6.72
C LYS A 31 1.43 -5.89 -5.94
N TYR A 32 0.99 -6.00 -4.68
CA TYR A 32 0.43 -4.88 -3.90
C TYR A 32 1.14 -4.61 -2.59
N GLY A 33 2.02 -5.49 -2.13
CA GLY A 33 2.74 -5.34 -0.85
C GLY A 33 3.52 -4.03 -0.79
N SER A 34 4.24 -3.67 -1.85
CA SER A 34 4.99 -2.41 -1.91
C SER A 34 4.10 -1.16 -1.84
N LEU A 35 2.92 -1.20 -2.46
CA LEU A 35 1.95 -0.11 -2.39
C LEU A 35 1.39 0.06 -0.98
N MET A 36 1.04 -1.05 -0.32
CA MET A 36 0.53 -1.06 1.05
C MET A 36 1.60 -0.58 2.03
N TYR A 37 2.83 -1.09 1.92
CA TYR A 37 3.96 -0.66 2.73
C TYR A 37 4.25 0.83 2.58
N GLY A 38 4.36 1.33 1.34
CA GLY A 38 4.55 2.76 1.06
C GLY A 38 3.44 3.63 1.64
N THR A 39 2.19 3.15 1.65
CA THR A 39 1.07 3.86 2.27
C THR A 39 1.26 3.99 3.79
N ILE A 40 1.75 2.97 4.48
CA ILE A 40 2.05 3.03 5.92
C ILE A 40 3.18 4.02 6.18
N CYS A 41 4.25 4.00 5.36
CA CYS A 41 5.39 4.92 5.46
C CYS A 41 5.01 6.39 5.35
N THR A 42 3.87 6.72 4.74
CA THR A 42 3.38 8.11 4.70
C THR A 42 2.84 8.58 6.05
N HIS A 43 2.54 7.69 6.98
CA HIS A 43 1.94 8.01 8.28
C HIS A 43 2.94 8.00 9.43
N THR A 44 4.03 7.27 9.32
CA THR A 44 5.07 7.14 10.34
C THR A 44 6.42 6.84 9.70
N THR A 45 7.50 7.24 10.37
CA THR A 45 8.89 6.96 9.98
C THR A 45 9.55 5.89 10.86
N ASP A 46 8.84 5.36 11.84
CA ASP A 46 9.32 4.29 12.69
C ASP A 46 9.23 2.95 11.97
N ASN A 47 10.38 2.40 11.59
CA ASN A 47 10.47 1.17 10.81
C ASN A 47 9.84 -0.04 11.52
N ASN A 48 10.05 -0.17 12.84
CA ASN A 48 9.48 -1.28 13.61
C ASN A 48 7.96 -1.20 13.62
N LEU A 49 7.43 0.00 13.77
CA LEU A 49 5.99 0.24 13.74
C LEU A 49 5.39 0.00 12.35
N ILE A 50 6.12 0.38 11.28
CA ILE A 50 5.71 0.14 9.90
C ILE A 50 5.57 -1.37 9.66
N GLU A 51 6.59 -2.14 10.01
CA GLU A 51 6.59 -3.60 9.84
C GLU A 51 5.47 -4.27 10.65
N GLU A 52 5.29 -3.86 11.91
CA GLU A 52 4.23 -4.38 12.77
C GLU A 52 2.85 -4.11 12.18
N ILE A 53 2.58 -2.88 11.74
CA ILE A 53 1.31 -2.52 11.11
C ILE A 53 1.11 -3.31 9.83
N PHE A 54 2.15 -3.46 9.00
CA PHE A 54 2.08 -4.19 7.74
C PHE A 54 1.70 -5.66 7.92
N ILE A 55 2.35 -6.35 8.87
CA ILE A 55 2.04 -7.75 9.22
C ILE A 55 0.59 -7.86 9.72
N LYS A 56 0.18 -6.99 10.65
CA LYS A 56 -1.20 -6.97 11.17
C LYS A 56 -2.24 -6.75 10.07
N LEU A 57 -1.94 -5.90 9.10
CA LEU A 57 -2.84 -5.63 7.97
C LEU A 57 -3.07 -6.88 7.13
N PHE A 58 -2.01 -7.65 6.83
CA PHE A 58 -2.15 -8.90 6.08
C PHE A 58 -2.95 -9.96 6.85
N ILE A 59 -2.70 -10.09 8.16
CA ILE A 59 -3.46 -11.03 9.01
C ILE A 59 -4.95 -10.64 9.01
N ARG A 60 -5.27 -9.37 9.25
CA ARG A 60 -6.66 -8.86 9.24
C ARG A 60 -7.32 -8.99 7.86
N LEU A 61 -6.58 -8.70 6.79
CA LEU A 61 -7.08 -8.82 5.42
C LEU A 61 -7.58 -10.23 5.13
N LYS A 62 -6.91 -11.25 5.69
CA LYS A 62 -7.33 -12.65 5.61
C LYS A 62 -8.54 -12.96 6.50
N GLN A 63 -8.60 -12.38 7.70
CA GLN A 63 -9.67 -12.62 8.67
C GLN A 63 -10.97 -11.89 8.33
N ASP A 64 -10.87 -10.65 7.86
CA ASP A 64 -12.03 -9.77 7.63
C ASP A 64 -12.83 -10.14 6.38
N GLU A 65 -12.39 -11.13 5.60
CA GLU A 65 -13.03 -11.55 4.35
C GLU A 65 -13.33 -10.39 3.39
N ILE A 66 -12.62 -9.26 3.55
CA ILE A 66 -12.90 -8.05 2.77
C ILE A 66 -12.67 -8.28 1.27
N LEU A 67 -11.69 -9.14 0.94
CA LEU A 67 -11.37 -9.51 -0.43
C LEU A 67 -12.47 -10.33 -1.10
N LEU A 68 -13.30 -11.02 -0.32
CA LEU A 68 -14.43 -11.79 -0.84
C LEU A 68 -15.56 -10.87 -1.33
N LYS A 69 -15.66 -9.67 -0.79
CA LYS A 69 -16.73 -8.69 -1.04
C LYS A 69 -16.35 -7.61 -2.05
N ILE A 70 -15.11 -7.65 -2.58
CA ILE A 70 -14.64 -6.62 -3.52
C ILE A 70 -15.40 -6.73 -4.85
N LYS A 71 -16.08 -5.65 -5.20
CA LYS A 71 -16.76 -5.46 -6.51
C LYS A 71 -16.04 -4.44 -7.40
N PHE A 72 -14.95 -3.82 -6.92
CA PHE A 72 -14.24 -2.72 -7.59
C PHE A 72 -12.76 -3.07 -7.81
N ALA A 73 -11.98 -2.11 -8.33
CA ALA A 73 -10.55 -2.27 -8.52
C ALA A 73 -9.84 -2.68 -7.22
N LEU A 74 -9.16 -3.83 -7.22
CA LEU A 74 -8.47 -4.41 -6.07
C LEU A 74 -7.45 -3.43 -5.49
N CYS A 75 -6.67 -2.77 -6.34
CA CYS A 75 -5.70 -1.75 -5.96
C CYS A 75 -6.31 -0.66 -5.07
N ALA A 76 -7.45 -0.11 -5.49
CA ALA A 76 -8.13 0.97 -4.78
C ALA A 76 -8.67 0.51 -3.42
N CYS A 77 -9.19 -0.72 -3.35
CA CYS A 77 -9.69 -1.31 -2.12
C CYS A 77 -8.55 -1.55 -1.11
N LEU A 78 -7.43 -2.13 -1.56
CA LEU A 78 -6.27 -2.38 -0.72
C LEU A 78 -5.65 -1.09 -0.19
N LEU A 79 -5.50 -0.09 -1.05
CA LEU A 79 -4.96 1.21 -0.65
C LEU A 79 -5.81 1.85 0.45
N ARG A 80 -7.12 1.88 0.25
CA ARG A 80 -8.05 2.44 1.22
C ARG A 80 -8.06 1.65 2.53
N TYR A 81 -8.08 0.34 2.44
CA TYR A 81 -8.00 -0.55 3.59
C TYR A 81 -6.74 -0.27 4.41
N THR A 82 -5.59 -0.20 3.75
CA THR A 82 -4.30 0.12 4.38
C THR A 82 -4.33 1.50 5.05
N TYR A 83 -4.78 2.52 4.34
CA TYR A 83 -4.88 3.88 4.87
C TYR A 83 -5.72 3.95 6.16
N LEU A 84 -6.94 3.41 6.13
CA LEU A 84 -7.86 3.49 7.27
C LEU A 84 -7.36 2.71 8.48
N ASN A 85 -6.84 1.50 8.27
CA ASN A 85 -6.32 0.67 9.35
C ASN A 85 -5.03 1.24 9.94
N THR A 86 -4.12 1.78 9.13
CA THR A 86 -2.92 2.46 9.62
C THR A 86 -3.28 3.63 10.51
N LYS A 87 -4.20 4.48 10.07
CA LYS A 87 -4.67 5.62 10.85
C LYS A 87 -5.32 5.18 12.17
N GLN A 88 -6.08 4.10 12.17
CA GLN A 88 -6.69 3.54 13.38
C GLN A 88 -5.64 2.99 14.34
N GLU A 89 -4.64 2.23 13.86
CA GLU A 89 -3.55 1.70 14.70
C GLU A 89 -2.74 2.81 15.37
N LEU A 90 -2.41 3.87 14.63
CA LEU A 90 -1.70 5.03 15.19
C LEU A 90 -2.54 5.75 16.23
N LYS A 91 -3.85 5.93 15.99
CA LYS A 91 -4.76 6.54 16.97
C LYS A 91 -4.85 5.75 18.26
N ILE A 92 -4.97 4.43 18.20
CA ILE A 92 -5.01 3.54 19.37
C ILE A 92 -3.74 3.69 20.22
N ARG A 93 -2.59 3.94 19.58
CA ARG A 93 -1.30 4.13 20.26
C ARG A 93 -1.04 5.57 20.71
N GLY A 94 -2.00 6.48 20.51
CA GLY A 94 -1.82 7.91 20.83
C GLY A 94 -0.76 8.60 19.95
N ILE A 95 -0.39 8.01 18.81
CA ILE A 95 0.59 8.56 17.88
C ILE A 95 -0.14 9.46 16.88
N ASN A 96 0.21 10.74 16.88
CA ASN A 96 -0.27 11.65 15.84
C ASN A 96 0.37 11.24 14.51
N SER A 97 -0.47 10.89 13.54
CA SER A 97 -0.01 10.63 12.17
C SER A 97 0.84 11.81 11.70
N THR A 98 2.13 11.54 11.47
CA THR A 98 3.00 12.52 10.83
C THR A 98 2.36 12.86 9.50
N LYS A 99 2.26 14.14 9.22
CA LYS A 99 1.54 14.72 8.09
C LYS A 99 1.65 13.83 6.85
N PHE A 100 0.55 13.23 6.47
CA PHE A 100 0.43 12.64 5.15
C PHE A 100 0.97 13.70 4.17
N PRO A 101 2.07 13.47 3.45
CA PRO A 101 2.67 14.50 2.59
C PRO A 101 1.78 14.85 1.40
N ILE A 102 0.60 14.26 1.38
CA ILE A 102 -0.44 14.51 0.41
C ILE A 102 -1.09 15.81 0.83
N ARG A 103 -0.89 16.85 0.02
CA ARG A 103 -1.59 18.12 0.15
C ARG A 103 -3.06 17.87 0.46
N ALA A 104 -3.66 18.65 1.35
CA ALA A 104 -5.07 18.49 1.77
C ALA A 104 -6.07 18.37 0.60
N ASN A 105 -5.69 18.82 -0.60
CA ASN A 105 -6.46 18.75 -1.84
C ASN A 105 -6.05 17.59 -2.75
N CYS A 106 -5.28 16.61 -2.26
CA CYS A 106 -4.88 15.45 -3.05
C CYS A 106 -6.09 14.55 -3.29
N ILE A 107 -6.27 14.11 -4.53
CA ILE A 107 -7.36 13.24 -4.93
C ILE A 107 -7.28 11.90 -4.20
N LEU A 108 -6.07 11.39 -3.98
CA LEU A 108 -5.83 10.15 -3.24
C LEU A 108 -6.29 10.26 -1.78
N HIS A 109 -5.96 11.35 -1.09
CA HIS A 109 -6.41 11.59 0.29
C HIS A 109 -7.95 11.64 0.35
N THR A 110 -8.58 12.38 -0.56
CA THR A 110 -10.04 12.47 -0.65
C THR A 110 -10.67 11.10 -0.92
N PHE A 111 -10.08 10.33 -1.83
CA PHE A 111 -10.53 8.97 -2.14
C PHE A 111 -10.42 8.04 -0.94
N CYS A 112 -9.30 8.06 -0.21
CA CYS A 112 -9.07 7.19 0.94
C CYS A 112 -9.89 7.60 2.17
N SER A 113 -10.02 8.91 2.45
CA SER A 113 -10.63 9.42 3.68
C SER A 113 -12.15 9.48 3.64
N GLN A 114 -12.74 9.83 2.50
CA GLN A 114 -14.17 10.16 2.41
C GLN A 114 -15.06 9.03 1.88
N SER A 115 -14.52 7.86 1.58
CA SER A 115 -15.31 6.72 1.07
C SER A 115 -16.10 7.01 -0.23
N ILE A 116 -15.66 7.99 -1.01
CA ILE A 116 -16.36 8.42 -2.22
C ILE A 116 -15.79 7.78 -3.49
N THR A 117 -16.66 7.57 -4.46
CA THR A 117 -16.26 7.00 -5.74
C THR A 117 -15.52 8.03 -6.60
N PRO A 118 -14.68 7.61 -7.57
CA PRO A 118 -14.04 8.52 -8.51
C PRO A 118 -15.04 9.48 -9.19
N LYS A 119 -16.26 9.01 -9.52
CA LYS A 119 -17.31 9.85 -10.07
C LYS A 119 -17.75 10.99 -9.14
N LYS A 120 -17.89 10.71 -7.84
CA LYS A 120 -18.21 11.74 -6.85
C LYS A 120 -17.08 12.74 -6.68
N ILE A 121 -15.83 12.25 -6.70
CA ILE A 121 -14.65 13.14 -6.68
C ILE A 121 -14.64 14.05 -7.90
N ALA A 122 -14.89 13.49 -9.09
CA ALA A 122 -14.99 14.23 -10.34
C ALA A 122 -16.04 15.36 -10.26
N ALA A 123 -17.22 15.05 -9.74
CA ALA A 123 -18.29 16.04 -9.55
C ALA A 123 -17.90 17.14 -8.56
N ASN A 124 -17.31 16.76 -7.41
CA ASN A 124 -16.91 17.72 -6.36
C ASN A 124 -15.79 18.66 -6.82
N LEU A 125 -14.83 18.14 -7.58
CA LEU A 125 -13.69 18.91 -8.07
C LEU A 125 -13.94 19.58 -9.44
N LYS A 126 -15.10 19.36 -10.04
CA LYS A 126 -15.47 19.85 -11.39
C LYS A 126 -14.44 19.46 -12.46
N ILE A 127 -13.91 18.23 -12.39
CA ILE A 127 -13.00 17.65 -13.38
C ILE A 127 -13.61 16.38 -13.97
N SER A 128 -13.09 15.90 -15.10
CA SER A 128 -13.60 14.68 -15.72
C SER A 128 -13.26 13.42 -14.90
N ASP A 129 -14.09 12.39 -14.95
CA ASP A 129 -13.81 11.07 -14.34
C ASP A 129 -12.48 10.48 -14.85
N LYS A 130 -12.15 10.69 -16.13
CA LYS A 130 -10.86 10.32 -16.71
C LYS A 130 -9.70 11.08 -16.02
N GLY A 131 -9.87 12.36 -15.75
CA GLY A 131 -8.88 13.18 -15.04
C GLY A 131 -8.64 12.69 -13.61
N VAL A 132 -9.70 12.34 -12.88
CA VAL A 132 -9.58 11.74 -11.54
C VAL A 132 -8.78 10.43 -11.59
N ARG A 133 -9.10 9.53 -12.53
CA ARG A 133 -8.40 8.24 -12.66
C ARG A 133 -6.93 8.40 -13.02
N GLN A 134 -6.61 9.33 -13.92
CA GLN A 134 -5.22 9.62 -14.32
C GLN A 134 -4.41 10.18 -13.14
N ASN A 135 -4.98 11.08 -12.35
CA ASN A 135 -4.32 11.63 -11.18
C ASN A 135 -4.13 10.57 -10.08
N LEU A 136 -5.15 9.76 -9.79
CA LEU A 136 -5.00 8.63 -8.86
C LEU A 136 -3.90 7.67 -9.31
N HIS A 137 -3.82 7.36 -10.60
CA HIS A 137 -2.77 6.49 -11.14
C HIS A 137 -1.37 7.09 -10.92
N LYS A 138 -1.18 8.39 -11.21
CA LYS A 138 0.10 9.09 -10.96
C LYS A 138 0.48 9.07 -9.49
N GLU A 139 -0.48 9.30 -8.59
CA GLU A 139 -0.24 9.28 -7.15
C GLU A 139 0.09 7.86 -6.65
N PHE A 140 -0.52 6.81 -7.21
CA PHE A 140 -0.16 5.42 -6.92
C PHE A 140 1.26 5.07 -7.36
N LEU A 141 1.67 5.53 -8.55
CA LEU A 141 3.04 5.34 -9.01
C LEU A 141 4.05 6.06 -8.10
N SER A 142 3.72 7.25 -7.64
CA SER A 142 4.55 8.00 -6.68
C SER A 142 4.70 7.26 -5.34
N LEU A 143 3.64 6.65 -4.81
CA LEU A 143 3.72 5.84 -3.59
C LEU A 143 4.63 4.62 -3.76
N ARG A 144 4.54 3.93 -4.91
CA ARG A 144 5.42 2.79 -5.21
C ARG A 144 6.89 3.20 -5.29
N SER A 145 7.19 4.30 -5.98
CA SER A 145 8.58 4.78 -6.12
C SER A 145 9.20 5.23 -4.80
N GLN A 146 8.41 5.71 -3.86
CA GLN A 146 8.88 6.04 -2.51
C GLN A 146 9.32 4.79 -1.73
N ASN A 147 8.57 3.70 -1.88
CA ASN A 147 8.92 2.43 -1.25
C ASN A 147 10.23 1.85 -1.81
N ASP A 148 10.43 1.88 -3.13
CA ASP A 148 11.65 1.37 -3.77
C ASP A 148 12.90 2.12 -3.26
N ARG A 149 12.81 3.42 -3.04
CA ARG A 149 13.88 4.23 -2.44
C ARG A 149 14.17 3.82 -0.98
N LEU A 150 13.12 3.58 -0.21
CA LEU A 150 13.27 3.16 1.20
C LEU A 150 13.88 1.76 1.31
N GLN A 151 13.47 0.81 0.48
CA GLN A 151 14.07 -0.53 0.45
C GLN A 151 15.54 -0.49 0.06
N ASN A 152 15.92 0.34 -0.91
CA ASN A 152 17.32 0.52 -1.29
C ASN A 152 18.17 1.12 -0.15
N ILE A 153 17.61 2.02 0.66
CA ILE A 153 18.29 2.59 1.84
C ILE A 153 18.45 1.54 2.94
N VAL A 154 17.42 0.71 3.19
CA VAL A 154 17.45 -0.34 4.21
C VAL A 154 18.45 -1.43 3.84
N THR A 155 18.45 -1.88 2.59
CA THR A 155 19.45 -2.85 2.10
C THR A 155 20.87 -2.30 2.14
N ALA A 156 21.10 -1.06 1.74
CA ALA A 156 22.41 -0.43 1.81
C ALA A 156 22.94 -0.32 3.25
N LYS A 157 22.06 0.01 4.21
CA LYS A 157 22.41 0.03 5.64
C LYS A 157 22.71 -1.35 6.21
N ALA A 158 21.96 -2.38 5.82
CA ALA A 158 22.20 -3.76 6.25
C ALA A 158 23.58 -4.26 5.77
N TYR A 159 23.97 -3.96 4.54
CA TYR A 159 25.29 -4.29 4.00
C TYR A 159 26.44 -3.49 4.68
N SER A 160 26.21 -2.26 5.08
CA SER A 160 27.24 -1.43 5.75
C SER A 160 27.48 -1.82 7.21
N GLN A 161 26.52 -2.45 7.89
CA GLN A 161 26.67 -2.91 9.28
C GLN A 161 27.16 -4.35 9.39
N GLY A 162 27.07 -5.15 8.34
CA GLY A 162 27.59 -6.54 8.30
C GLY A 162 29.07 -6.67 8.01
N GLY A 163 29.79 -5.58 7.73
CA GLY A 163 31.20 -5.58 7.30
C GLY A 163 32.26 -5.40 8.40
N HIS A 164 31.90 -5.35 9.68
CA HIS A 164 32.84 -5.20 10.78
C HIS A 164 32.79 -6.36 11.76
N GLY A 165 33.35 -7.45 11.37
CA GLY A 165 33.56 -8.56 12.32
C GLY A 165 34.07 -9.81 11.66
N ILE A 166 35.34 -9.86 11.31
CA ILE A 166 36.26 -11.02 11.44
C ILE A 166 37.58 -10.59 10.80
N LEU A 167 38.48 -10.01 11.62
CA LEU A 167 39.91 -10.07 11.43
C LEU A 167 40.57 -9.71 12.77
N THR A 168 40.74 -10.68 13.63
CA THR A 168 41.89 -10.79 14.56
C THR A 168 41.95 -12.22 15.09
N ALA A 169 42.92 -12.88 14.68
CA ALA A 169 44.01 -13.60 15.31
C ALA A 169 44.31 -14.86 14.52
#